data_0539586cad97cda5e2adc57f89bbcd96
#
_entry.id   0539586cad97cda5e2adc57f89bbcd96
#
_cell.length_a   1.000
_cell.length_b   1.000
_cell.length_c   1.000
_cell.angle_alpha   90.00
_cell.angle_beta   90.00
_cell.angle_gamma   90.00
#
_symmetry.space_group_name_H-M   'P 1'
#
loop_
_entity.id
_entity.type
_entity.pdbx_description
1 polymer ?
#
loop_
_entity_poly.entity_id
_entity_poly.type
_entity_poly.pdbx_seq_one_letter_code
_entity_poly.pdbx_strand_id
1 'polypeptide(L)'
;MSEPIAEEPSPTPPPKATWREIVVSLPFYAACALVWGGAVHVVQGPTGTIGFAVGLVGAGANKILLWLAIKLAAMAAKEEATPKFGAGLTVFGFFVKLPLIMALFYLTKPLGEPAVNGFLNAMGLVYCLLILWAQAKCDP
;
A
#
# COMPACT_ATOMS: atom_id res chain seq x y z
N MET A 1 -6.59 -52.56 39.38
CA MET A 1 -7.49 -51.53 38.83
C MET A 1 -6.57 -50.54 38.10
N SER A 2 -6.52 -50.64 36.76
CA SER A 2 -5.72 -49.73 35.95
C SER A 2 -6.63 -48.60 35.51
N GLU A 3 -6.30 -47.37 35.90
CA GLU A 3 -7.00 -46.17 35.40
C GLU A 3 -6.78 -46.03 33.88
N PRO A 4 -7.84 -45.72 33.13
CA PRO A 4 -7.68 -45.43 31.68
C PRO A 4 -6.93 -44.12 31.50
N ILE A 5 -5.82 -44.20 30.77
CA ILE A 5 -5.05 -43.02 30.32
C ILE A 5 -5.96 -42.22 29.41
N ALA A 6 -6.34 -41.02 29.85
CA ALA A 6 -7.08 -40.07 29.02
C ALA A 6 -6.20 -39.69 27.81
N GLU A 7 -6.59 -40.06 26.60
CA GLU A 7 -5.97 -39.62 25.37
C GLU A 7 -6.08 -38.10 25.31
N GLU A 8 -4.93 -37.41 25.32
CA GLU A 8 -4.87 -35.97 25.03
C GLU A 8 -5.47 -35.71 23.64
N PRO A 9 -6.40 -34.75 23.49
CA PRO A 9 -6.96 -34.43 22.17
C PRO A 9 -5.83 -33.94 21.26
N SER A 10 -5.69 -34.60 20.12
CA SER A 10 -4.70 -34.22 19.10
C SER A 10 -4.89 -32.74 18.71
N PRO A 11 -3.79 -31.96 18.58
CA PRO A 11 -3.89 -30.53 18.25
C PRO A 11 -4.62 -30.36 16.92
N THR A 12 -5.71 -29.63 16.96
CA THR A 12 -6.47 -29.26 15.76
C THR A 12 -5.56 -28.47 14.81
N PRO A 13 -5.45 -28.87 13.53
CA PRO A 13 -4.64 -28.14 12.57
C PRO A 13 -5.10 -26.68 12.47
N PRO A 14 -4.15 -25.71 12.37
CA PRO A 14 -4.48 -24.31 12.30
C PRO A 14 -5.43 -24.06 11.10
N PRO A 15 -6.43 -23.19 11.27
CA PRO A 15 -7.36 -22.86 10.20
C PRO A 15 -6.59 -22.33 8.99
N LYS A 16 -6.93 -22.81 7.79
CA LYS A 16 -6.33 -22.33 6.54
C LYS A 16 -6.70 -20.86 6.35
N ALA A 17 -5.69 -20.01 6.19
CA ALA A 17 -5.90 -18.58 5.93
C ALA A 17 -6.78 -18.39 4.69
N THR A 18 -7.80 -17.55 4.81
CA THR A 18 -8.66 -17.20 3.69
C THR A 18 -7.90 -16.30 2.70
N TRP A 19 -8.29 -16.33 1.41
CA TRP A 19 -7.65 -15.47 0.41
C TRP A 19 -7.68 -13.97 0.81
N ARG A 20 -8.71 -13.56 1.55
CA ARG A 20 -8.86 -12.19 2.09
C ARG A 20 -7.77 -11.85 3.10
N GLU A 21 -7.47 -12.77 4.02
CA GLU A 21 -6.40 -12.59 5.01
C GLU A 21 -5.03 -12.51 4.32
N ILE A 22 -4.82 -13.29 3.25
CA ILE A 22 -3.60 -13.26 2.45
C ILE A 22 -3.45 -11.90 1.75
N VAL A 23 -4.49 -11.43 1.06
CA VAL A 23 -4.45 -10.16 0.30
C VAL A 23 -4.29 -8.94 1.22
N VAL A 24 -4.78 -9.00 2.46
CA VAL A 24 -4.62 -7.91 3.44
C VAL A 24 -3.25 -7.97 4.15
N SER A 25 -2.50 -9.06 3.99
CA SER A 25 -1.24 -9.28 4.70
C SER A 25 -0.07 -8.48 4.10
N LEU A 26 0.80 -7.96 4.96
CA LEU A 26 2.03 -7.26 4.55
C LEU A 26 2.95 -8.12 3.65
N PRO A 27 3.17 -9.43 3.93
CA PRO A 27 4.00 -10.27 3.07
C PRO A 27 3.48 -10.40 1.63
N PHE A 28 2.17 -10.36 1.42
CA PHE A 28 1.59 -10.36 0.07
C PHE A 28 2.01 -9.12 -0.73
N TYR A 29 1.95 -7.92 -0.13
CA TYR A 29 2.39 -6.69 -0.79
C TYR A 29 3.88 -6.70 -1.09
N ALA A 30 4.69 -7.19 -0.14
CA ALA A 30 6.14 -7.32 -0.33
C ALA A 30 6.45 -8.29 -1.49
N ALA A 31 5.79 -9.44 -1.55
CA ALA A 31 5.97 -10.41 -2.63
C ALA A 31 5.58 -9.82 -3.99
N CYS A 32 4.43 -9.13 -4.09
CA CYS A 32 4.01 -8.45 -5.31
C CYS A 32 5.04 -7.39 -5.76
N ALA A 33 5.55 -6.57 -4.83
CA ALA A 33 6.55 -5.57 -5.13
C ALA A 33 7.88 -6.18 -5.61
N LEU A 34 8.32 -7.29 -5.00
CA LEU A 34 9.54 -7.99 -5.39
C LEU A 34 9.40 -8.64 -6.77
N VAL A 35 8.30 -9.34 -7.02
CA VAL A 35 8.05 -10.01 -8.32
C VAL A 35 7.95 -8.96 -9.43
N TRP A 36 7.19 -7.90 -9.22
CA TRP A 36 7.01 -6.85 -10.22
C TRP A 36 8.28 -6.02 -10.44
N GLY A 37 8.99 -5.69 -9.34
CA GLY A 37 10.29 -5.02 -9.40
C GLY A 37 11.34 -5.86 -10.12
N GLY A 38 11.34 -7.18 -9.92
CA GLY A 38 12.16 -8.13 -10.67
C GLY A 38 11.85 -8.12 -12.16
N ALA A 39 10.57 -8.13 -12.53
CA ALA A 39 10.15 -8.02 -13.93
C ALA A 39 10.59 -6.69 -14.56
N VAL A 40 10.42 -5.57 -13.85
CA VAL A 40 10.91 -4.25 -14.30
C VAL A 40 12.43 -4.26 -14.48
N HIS A 41 13.17 -4.89 -13.57
CA HIS A 41 14.62 -5.02 -13.68
C HIS A 41 15.05 -5.77 -14.94
N VAL A 42 14.39 -6.89 -15.24
CA VAL A 42 14.71 -7.71 -16.43
C VAL A 42 14.39 -6.96 -17.73
N VAL A 43 13.28 -6.21 -17.78
CA VAL A 43 12.81 -5.55 -19.00
C VAL A 43 13.48 -4.18 -19.20
N GLN A 44 13.69 -3.41 -18.13
CA GLN A 44 14.11 -2.00 -18.19
C GLN A 44 15.50 -1.75 -17.59
N GLY A 45 16.12 -2.80 -17.06
CA GLY A 45 17.44 -2.73 -16.45
C GLY A 45 17.47 -1.98 -15.10
N PRO A 46 18.69 -1.68 -14.58
CA PRO A 46 18.85 -1.09 -13.25
C PRO A 46 18.23 0.31 -13.14
N THR A 47 18.22 1.09 -14.23
CA THR A 47 17.62 2.43 -14.26
C THR A 47 16.10 2.37 -14.07
N GLY A 48 15.44 1.39 -14.70
CA GLY A 48 14.01 1.12 -14.49
C GLY A 48 13.70 0.72 -13.04
N THR A 49 14.59 -0.08 -12.43
CA THR A 49 14.47 -0.47 -11.03
C THR A 49 14.56 0.71 -10.07
N ILE A 50 15.46 1.67 -10.35
CA ILE A 50 15.56 2.91 -9.56
C ILE A 50 14.26 3.70 -9.66
N GLY A 51 13.71 3.88 -10.86
CA GLY A 51 12.43 4.54 -11.08
C GLY A 51 11.28 3.83 -10.33
N PHE A 52 11.25 2.50 -10.36
CA PHE A 52 10.28 1.69 -9.65
C PHE A 52 10.38 1.88 -8.12
N ALA A 53 11.60 1.87 -7.58
CA ALA A 53 11.83 2.11 -6.15
C ALA A 53 11.37 3.52 -5.72
N VAL A 54 11.69 4.55 -6.51
CA VAL A 54 11.20 5.93 -6.28
C VAL A 54 9.69 5.99 -6.30
N GLY A 55 9.04 5.29 -7.23
CA GLY A 55 7.58 5.20 -7.31
C GLY A 55 6.96 4.54 -6.07
N LEU A 56 7.55 3.44 -5.58
CA LEU A 56 7.09 2.78 -4.35
C LEU A 56 7.25 3.66 -3.12
N VAL A 57 8.39 4.34 -2.98
CA VAL A 57 8.64 5.30 -1.88
C VAL A 57 7.62 6.44 -1.94
N GLY A 58 7.37 6.98 -3.14
CA GLY A 58 6.37 8.03 -3.36
C GLY A 58 4.96 7.60 -2.99
N ALA A 59 4.58 6.38 -3.37
CA ALA A 59 3.28 5.81 -2.99
C ALA A 59 3.15 5.60 -1.47
N GLY A 60 4.23 5.14 -0.81
CA GLY A 60 4.29 5.00 0.63
C GLY A 60 4.17 6.35 1.36
N ALA A 61 4.95 7.34 0.94
CA ALA A 61 4.90 8.69 1.48
C ALA A 61 3.50 9.30 1.32
N ASN A 62 2.87 9.12 0.16
CA ASN A 62 1.50 9.55 -0.09
C ASN A 62 0.49 8.90 0.87
N LYS A 63 0.63 7.61 1.17
CA LYS A 63 -0.23 6.90 2.12
C LYS A 63 -0.06 7.46 3.54
N ILE A 64 1.17 7.74 3.96
CA ILE A 64 1.48 8.32 5.27
C ILE A 64 0.87 9.74 5.38
N LEU A 65 1.04 10.57 4.35
CA LEU A 65 0.47 11.93 4.32
C LEU A 65 -1.06 11.89 4.40
N LEU A 66 -1.70 10.99 3.67
CA LEU A 66 -3.16 10.82 3.73
C LEU A 66 -3.62 10.37 5.11
N TRP A 67 -2.93 9.40 5.72
CA TRP A 67 -3.23 8.94 7.07
C TRP A 67 -3.06 10.07 8.11
N LEU A 68 -1.99 10.86 7.98
CA LEU A 68 -1.73 12.01 8.84
C LEU A 68 -2.82 13.08 8.69
N ALA A 69 -3.22 13.38 7.44
CA ALA A 69 -4.29 14.33 7.16
C ALA A 69 -5.63 13.89 7.78
N ILE A 70 -5.99 12.61 7.65
CA ILE A 70 -7.20 12.04 8.26
C ILE A 70 -7.13 12.13 9.80
N LYS A 71 -5.96 11.81 10.38
CA LYS A 71 -5.77 11.88 11.84
C LYS A 71 -5.88 13.32 12.37
N LEU A 72 -5.29 14.28 11.67
CA LEU A 72 -5.40 15.69 12.00
C LEU A 72 -6.84 16.20 11.86
N ALA A 73 -7.55 15.77 10.80
CA ALA A 73 -8.96 16.09 10.60
C ALA A 73 -9.84 15.54 11.74
N ALA A 74 -9.58 14.31 12.16
CA ALA A 74 -10.31 13.67 13.26
C ALA A 74 -10.03 14.35 14.61
N MET A 75 -8.81 14.85 14.83
CA MET A 75 -8.47 15.62 16.04
C MET A 75 -9.15 16.98 16.03
N ALA A 76 -9.12 17.71 14.91
CA ALA A 76 -9.79 18.99 14.75
C ALA A 76 -11.32 18.89 14.88
N ALA A 77 -11.93 17.77 14.44
CA ALA A 77 -13.35 17.53 14.58
C ALA A 77 -13.81 17.30 16.05
N LYS A 78 -12.90 16.91 16.94
CA LYS A 78 -13.18 16.77 18.38
C LYS A 78 -13.21 18.11 19.13
N GLU A 79 -12.60 19.14 18.58
CA GLU A 79 -12.50 20.49 19.16
C GLU A 79 -13.55 21.48 18.62
N GLU A 80 -14.81 21.03 18.37
CA GLU A 80 -15.92 21.87 17.88
C GLU A 80 -15.75 22.45 16.46
N ALA A 81 -14.85 21.88 15.64
CA ALA A 81 -14.71 22.32 14.27
C ALA A 81 -15.97 21.97 13.43
N THR A 82 -16.52 22.97 12.75
CA THR A 82 -17.66 22.82 11.86
C THR A 82 -17.41 21.74 10.79
N PRO A 83 -18.44 20.99 10.32
CA PRO A 83 -18.29 19.94 9.31
C PRO A 83 -17.62 20.40 8.00
N LYS A 84 -17.60 21.71 7.74
CA LYS A 84 -16.89 22.34 6.62
C LYS A 84 -15.36 22.23 6.71
N PHE A 85 -14.81 22.11 7.92
CA PHE A 85 -13.36 22.02 8.10
C PHE A 85 -12.82 20.63 7.71
N GLY A 86 -13.54 19.55 8.00
CA GLY A 86 -13.17 18.20 7.59
C GLY A 86 -13.15 18.01 6.07
N ALA A 87 -14.13 18.57 5.37
CA ALA A 87 -14.16 18.56 3.90
C ALA A 87 -13.00 19.37 3.31
N GLY A 88 -12.68 20.55 3.87
CA GLY A 88 -11.55 21.37 3.42
C GLY A 88 -10.21 20.64 3.58
N LEU A 89 -10.01 19.92 4.68
CA LEU A 89 -8.76 19.19 4.93
C LEU A 89 -8.58 17.98 3.98
N THR A 90 -9.67 17.32 3.60
CA THR A 90 -9.65 16.23 2.61
C THR A 90 -9.27 16.77 1.23
N VAL A 91 -9.84 17.91 0.84
CA VAL A 91 -9.50 18.60 -0.42
C VAL A 91 -8.05 19.07 -0.40
N PHE A 92 -7.57 19.64 0.71
CA PHE A 92 -6.19 20.06 0.87
C PHE A 92 -5.21 18.88 0.78
N GLY A 93 -5.53 17.73 1.40
CA GLY A 93 -4.74 16.51 1.28
C GLY A 93 -4.61 16.02 -0.17
N PHE A 94 -5.66 16.19 -0.98
CA PHE A 94 -5.62 15.89 -2.41
C PHE A 94 -4.69 16.84 -3.18
N PHE A 95 -4.75 18.15 -2.88
CA PHE A 95 -3.89 19.16 -3.54
C PHE A 95 -2.41 19.00 -3.19
N VAL A 96 -2.06 18.56 -1.99
CA VAL A 96 -0.65 18.27 -1.60
C VAL A 96 -0.12 17.02 -2.30
N LYS A 97 -1.00 16.06 -2.59
CA LYS A 97 -0.66 14.79 -3.25
C LYS A 97 -0.15 14.99 -4.68
N LEU A 98 -0.81 15.84 -5.46
CA LEU A 98 -0.44 16.08 -6.86
C LEU A 98 0.97 16.66 -7.03
N PRO A 99 1.36 17.75 -6.32
CA PRO A 99 2.72 18.26 -6.39
C PRO A 99 3.78 17.24 -5.97
N LEU A 100 3.51 16.40 -4.96
CA LEU A 100 4.45 15.37 -4.53
C LEU A 100 4.70 14.34 -5.65
N ILE A 101 3.64 13.82 -6.27
CA ILE A 101 3.75 12.87 -7.37
C ILE A 101 4.47 13.51 -8.56
N MET A 102 4.14 14.76 -8.90
CA MET A 102 4.78 15.51 -9.97
C MET A 102 6.27 15.76 -9.69
N ALA A 103 6.63 16.13 -8.46
CA ALA A 103 8.03 16.32 -8.07
C ALA A 103 8.83 15.02 -8.21
N LEU A 104 8.29 13.88 -7.77
CA LEU A 104 8.92 12.57 -7.91
C LEU A 104 9.05 12.15 -9.39
N PHE A 105 8.04 12.43 -10.19
CA PHE A 105 8.08 12.21 -11.63
C PHE A 105 9.20 13.04 -12.30
N TYR A 106 9.28 14.33 -11.95
CA TYR A 106 10.36 15.19 -12.46
C TYR A 106 11.75 14.74 -11.98
N LEU A 107 11.85 14.14 -10.79
CA LEU A 107 13.09 13.58 -10.27
C LEU A 107 13.57 12.35 -11.08
N THR A 108 12.64 11.58 -11.62
CA THR A 108 12.96 10.39 -12.44
C THR A 108 13.26 10.74 -13.90
N LYS A 109 12.76 11.88 -14.40
CA LYS A 109 12.92 12.30 -15.79
C LYS A 109 14.38 12.39 -16.28
N PRO A 110 15.34 12.97 -15.53
CA PRO A 110 16.73 13.04 -15.96
C PRO A 110 17.45 11.69 -16.01
N LEU A 111 16.90 10.65 -15.39
CA LEU A 111 17.41 9.28 -15.44
C LEU A 111 17.01 8.53 -16.72
N GLY A 112 16.16 9.13 -17.56
CA GLY A 112 15.74 8.61 -18.86
C GLY A 112 14.43 7.81 -18.83
N GLU A 113 13.99 7.40 -20.02
CA GLU A 113 12.70 6.68 -20.21
C GLU A 113 12.54 5.42 -19.34
N PRO A 114 13.57 4.56 -19.15
CA PRO A 114 13.41 3.38 -18.30
C PRO A 114 13.04 3.73 -16.85
N ALA A 115 13.59 4.82 -16.29
CA ALA A 115 13.25 5.26 -14.95
C ALA A 115 11.81 5.78 -14.85
N VAL A 116 11.37 6.55 -15.84
CA VAL A 116 9.99 7.04 -15.93
C VAL A 116 9.00 5.86 -16.03
N ASN A 117 9.30 4.89 -16.89
CA ASN A 117 8.49 3.70 -17.04
C ASN A 117 8.46 2.85 -15.75
N GLY A 118 9.60 2.71 -15.06
CA GLY A 118 9.68 2.07 -13.76
C GLY A 118 8.80 2.76 -12.72
N PHE A 119 8.85 4.08 -12.64
CA PHE A 119 8.00 4.89 -11.77
C PHE A 119 6.50 4.69 -12.05
N LEU A 120 6.10 4.72 -13.32
CA LEU A 120 4.70 4.49 -13.72
C LEU A 120 4.24 3.07 -13.39
N ASN A 121 5.10 2.08 -13.57
CA ASN A 121 4.84 0.68 -13.20
C ASN A 121 4.61 0.54 -11.69
N ALA A 122 5.40 1.21 -10.85
CA ALA A 122 5.22 1.20 -9.40
C ALA A 122 3.87 1.81 -9.00
N MET A 123 3.52 2.95 -9.60
CA MET A 123 2.23 3.60 -9.36
C MET A 123 1.07 2.70 -9.77
N GLY A 124 1.14 2.08 -10.95
CA GLY A 124 0.14 1.11 -11.43
C GLY A 124 -0.05 -0.06 -10.47
N LEU A 125 1.06 -0.68 -10.01
CA LEU A 125 1.03 -1.76 -9.04
C LEU A 125 0.31 -1.35 -7.75
N VAL A 126 0.69 -0.19 -7.17
CA VAL A 126 0.09 0.29 -5.92
C VAL A 126 -1.41 0.52 -6.07
N TYR A 127 -1.86 1.11 -7.19
CA TYR A 127 -3.29 1.29 -7.45
C TYR A 127 -4.03 -0.03 -7.60
N CYS A 128 -3.47 -1.02 -8.30
CA CYS A 128 -4.05 -2.36 -8.42
C CYS A 128 -4.18 -3.04 -7.04
N LEU A 129 -3.14 -2.96 -6.22
CA LEU A 129 -3.15 -3.51 -4.87
C LEU A 129 -4.15 -2.81 -3.95
N LEU A 130 -4.34 -1.49 -4.09
CA LEU A 130 -5.36 -0.75 -3.35
C LEU A 130 -6.77 -1.17 -3.73
N ILE A 131 -7.04 -1.41 -5.01
CA ILE A 131 -8.34 -1.91 -5.50
C ILE A 131 -8.61 -3.30 -4.93
N LEU A 132 -7.63 -4.21 -5.00
CA LEU A 132 -7.74 -5.56 -4.44
C LEU A 132 -8.01 -5.53 -2.93
N TRP A 133 -7.30 -4.66 -2.21
CA TRP A 133 -7.51 -4.47 -0.77
C TRP A 133 -8.91 -3.94 -0.45
N ALA A 134 -9.39 -2.97 -1.23
CA ALA A 134 -10.74 -2.42 -1.06
C ALA A 134 -11.80 -3.49 -1.30
N GLN A 135 -11.65 -4.30 -2.37
CA GLN A 135 -12.55 -5.42 -2.65
C GLN A 135 -12.54 -6.46 -1.52
N ALA A 136 -11.35 -6.83 -1.03
CA ALA A 136 -11.23 -7.80 0.06
C ALA A 136 -11.91 -7.33 1.37
N LYS A 137 -12.05 -6.00 1.57
CA LYS A 137 -12.72 -5.42 2.74
C LYS A 137 -14.21 -5.15 2.55
N CYS A 138 -14.64 -4.86 1.33
CA CYS A 138 -16.05 -4.47 1.05
C CYS A 138 -16.96 -5.65 0.75
N ASP A 139 -16.42 -6.84 0.48
CA ASP A 139 -17.21 -8.06 0.27
C ASP A 139 -17.73 -8.58 1.62
N PRO A 140 -19.06 -8.71 1.83
CA PRO A 140 -19.66 -9.16 3.08
C PRO A 140 -19.35 -10.63 3.40
#